data_5076759ce1d707d649754ed40771b401
#
_entry.id   5076759ce1d707d649754ed40771b401
#
_cell.length_a   1.000
_cell.length_b   1.000
_cell.length_c   1.000
_cell.angle_alpha   90.00
_cell.angle_beta   90.00
_cell.angle_gamma   90.00
#
_symmetry.space_group_name_H-M   'P 1'
#
loop_
_entity.id
_entity.type
_entity.pdbx_description
1 polymer ?
#
loop_
_entity_poly.entity_id
_entity_poly.type
_entity_poly.pdbx_seq_one_letter_code
_entity_poly.pdbx_strand_id
1 'polypeptide(L)'
;EIYTLSLHDALPISYYFRLDVDDVTGVLSQIAAAFAENDISICEVVQKRKTKGLAELVLITELASRESILQVEKALQVLPCMRKVANVIRVM
;
A
#
# COMPACT_ATOMS: atom_id res chain seq x y z
N GLU A 1 18.47 -2.15 5.35
CA GLU A 1 18.40 -1.93 5.86
C GLU A 1 18.67 -1.79 6.74
N ILE A 2 18.86 -1.62 7.28
CA ILE A 2 19.04 -1.49 7.97
C ILE A 2 19.12 -0.91 8.95
N TYR A 3 19.10 -0.61 9.53
CA TYR A 3 19.02 -0.03 10.46
C TYR A 3 18.21 -0.53 11.24
N THR A 4 18.28 -1.01 11.87
CA THR A 4 17.49 -1.62 12.76
C THR A 4 17.44 -1.00 14.10
N LEU A 5 18.02 0.05 14.30
CA LEU A 5 17.90 0.78 15.52
C LEU A 5 16.46 1.22 15.70
N SER A 6 15.94 1.09 16.91
CA SER A 6 14.57 1.47 17.15
C SER A 6 14.33 2.94 16.84
N LEU A 7 15.32 3.76 17.00
CA LEU A 7 15.21 5.16 16.61
C LEU A 7 14.93 5.29 15.13
N HIS A 8 15.58 4.47 14.32
CA HIS A 8 15.33 4.49 12.90
C HIS A 8 13.94 3.96 12.56
N ASP A 9 13.46 2.99 13.32
CA ASP A 9 12.12 2.47 13.10
C ASP A 9 11.05 3.53 13.35
N ALA A 10 11.35 4.51 14.17
CA ALA A 10 10.41 5.58 14.47
C ALA A 10 10.40 6.66 13.40
N LEU A 11 11.38 6.68 12.51
CA LEU A 11 11.45 7.70 11.47
C LEU A 11 10.55 7.34 10.30
N PRO A 12 9.86 8.33 9.73
CA PRO A 12 9.02 8.05 8.57
C PRO A 12 9.87 7.73 7.34
N ILE A 13 9.40 6.80 6.55
CA ILE A 13 10.03 6.44 5.29
C ILE A 13 8.94 6.17 4.26
N SER A 14 9.33 6.09 3.00
CA SER A 14 8.42 5.75 1.92
C SER A 14 8.31 4.23 1.80
N TYR A 15 7.17 3.78 1.33
CA TYR A 15 6.93 2.35 1.15
C TYR A 15 6.40 2.08 -0.25
N TYR A 16 6.74 0.92 -0.75
CA TYR A 16 6.29 0.40 -2.03
C TYR A 16 5.32 -0.74 -1.74
N PHE A 17 4.12 -0.64 -2.32
CA PHE A 17 3.10 -1.68 -2.18
C PHE A 17 2.82 -2.27 -3.55
N ARG A 18 2.72 -3.59 -3.61
CA ARG A 18 2.22 -4.27 -4.79
C ARG A 18 1.01 -5.09 -4.38
N LEU A 19 -0.11 -4.80 -4.99
CA LEU A 19 -1.40 -5.37 -4.60
C LEU A 19 -2.04 -6.07 -5.79
N ASP A 20 -2.56 -7.25 -5.55
CA ASP A 20 -3.39 -7.95 -6.54
C ASP A 20 -4.85 -7.71 -6.15
N VAL A 21 -5.62 -7.17 -7.08
CA VAL A 21 -6.98 -6.73 -6.80
C VAL A 21 -7.91 -7.16 -7.93
N ASP A 22 -9.21 -7.12 -7.64
CA ASP A 22 -10.21 -7.28 -8.69
C ASP A 22 -10.19 -6.05 -9.58
N ASP A 23 -10.29 -6.25 -10.89
CA ASP A 23 -10.34 -5.16 -11.85
C ASP A 23 -11.79 -4.70 -12.00
N VAL A 24 -12.25 -3.93 -11.00
CA VAL A 24 -13.63 -3.47 -10.97
C VAL A 24 -13.64 -1.96 -10.73
N THR A 25 -14.76 -1.36 -11.12
CA THR A 25 -14.95 0.07 -10.92
C THR A 25 -14.84 0.42 -9.44
N GLY A 26 -14.09 1.46 -9.15
CA GLY A 26 -13.96 1.95 -7.79
C GLY A 26 -12.89 1.32 -6.96
N VAL A 27 -12.14 0.34 -7.50
CA VAL A 27 -11.11 -0.34 -6.73
C VAL A 27 -10.04 0.64 -6.26
N LEU A 28 -9.58 1.51 -7.14
CA LEU A 28 -8.55 2.47 -6.78
C LEU A 28 -9.05 3.44 -5.71
N SER A 29 -10.31 3.84 -5.81
CA SER A 29 -10.90 4.72 -4.83
C SER A 29 -10.93 4.08 -3.44
N GLN A 30 -11.29 2.81 -3.36
CA GLN A 30 -11.32 2.11 -2.08
C GLN A 30 -9.94 2.02 -1.46
N ILE A 31 -8.95 1.73 -2.29
CA ILE A 31 -7.58 1.60 -1.80
C ILE A 31 -7.04 2.96 -1.36
N ALA A 32 -7.29 3.99 -2.16
CA ALA A 32 -6.85 5.34 -1.81
C ALA A 32 -7.48 5.80 -0.50
N ALA A 33 -8.76 5.45 -0.28
CA ALA A 33 -9.43 5.81 0.96
C ALA A 33 -8.79 5.13 2.16
N ALA A 34 -8.39 3.87 2.01
CA ALA A 34 -7.73 3.15 3.11
C ALA A 34 -6.43 3.83 3.50
N PHE A 35 -5.64 4.27 2.51
CA PHE A 35 -4.42 5.00 2.80
C PHE A 35 -4.71 6.32 3.48
N ALA A 36 -5.70 7.07 2.97
CA ALA A 36 -6.03 8.38 3.52
C ALA A 36 -6.52 8.28 4.96
N GLU A 37 -7.29 7.25 5.27
CA GLU A 37 -7.80 7.06 6.62
C GLU A 37 -6.71 6.77 7.63
N ASN A 38 -5.56 6.34 7.15
CA ASN A 38 -4.41 6.07 8.00
C ASN A 38 -3.32 7.13 7.86
N ASP A 39 -3.70 8.29 7.33
CA ASP A 39 -2.81 9.44 7.19
C ASP A 39 -1.61 9.17 6.31
N ILE A 40 -1.79 8.37 5.28
CA ILE A 40 -0.71 8.08 4.34
C ILE A 40 -1.07 8.66 2.99
N SER A 41 -0.22 9.52 2.47
CA SER A 41 -0.38 10.08 1.14
C SER A 41 0.30 9.18 0.12
N ILE A 42 -0.31 9.03 -1.03
CA ILE A 42 0.24 8.24 -2.12
C ILE A 42 0.99 9.17 -3.05
N CYS A 43 2.25 8.83 -3.31
CA CYS A 43 3.11 9.60 -4.19
C CYS A 43 2.92 9.20 -5.64
N GLU A 44 2.76 7.91 -5.87
CA GLU A 44 2.73 7.38 -7.22
C GLU A 44 1.87 6.14 -7.25
N VAL A 45 1.11 5.94 -8.35
CA VAL A 45 0.33 4.73 -8.50
C VAL A 45 0.37 4.29 -9.96
N VAL A 46 0.54 2.99 -10.18
CA VAL A 46 0.51 2.39 -11.51
C VAL A 46 -0.45 1.21 -11.45
N GLN A 47 -1.36 1.15 -12.41
CA GLN A 47 -2.32 0.05 -12.49
C GLN A 47 -2.07 -0.72 -13.77
N LYS A 48 -1.98 -2.04 -13.64
CA LYS A 48 -1.78 -2.93 -14.78
C LYS A 48 -2.83 -4.03 -14.75
N ARG A 49 -3.46 -4.29 -15.88
CA ARG A 49 -4.32 -5.45 -16.00
C ARG A 49 -3.46 -6.68 -16.18
N LYS A 50 -3.78 -7.74 -15.45
CA LYS A 50 -3.04 -8.98 -15.54
C LYS A 50 -3.79 -9.98 -16.39
N THR A 51 -4.86 -10.52 -15.86
CA THR A 51 -5.71 -11.44 -16.57
C THR A 51 -7.13 -10.94 -16.43
N LYS A 52 -8.05 -11.64 -17.08
CA LYS A 52 -9.43 -11.24 -17.07
C LYS A 52 -9.94 -11.06 -15.64
N GLY A 53 -10.43 -9.88 -15.33
CA GLY A 53 -11.02 -9.59 -14.04
C GLY A 53 -10.04 -9.30 -12.93
N LEU A 54 -8.73 -9.32 -13.20
CA LEU A 54 -7.70 -9.06 -12.21
C LEU A 54 -6.78 -7.93 -12.62
N ALA A 55 -6.25 -7.22 -11.63
CA ALA A 55 -5.32 -6.14 -11.88
C ALA A 55 -4.25 -6.12 -10.81
N GLU A 56 -3.14 -5.50 -11.13
CA GLU A 56 -2.07 -5.26 -10.20
C GLU A 56 -1.92 -3.77 -10.00
N LEU A 57 -1.90 -3.35 -8.73
CA LEU A 57 -1.64 -1.96 -8.38
C LEU A 57 -0.29 -1.86 -7.71
N VAL A 58 0.52 -0.93 -8.19
CA VAL A 58 1.79 -0.60 -7.56
C VAL A 58 1.68 0.82 -7.05
N LEU A 59 1.91 0.99 -5.75
CA LEU A 59 1.80 2.30 -5.12
C LEU A 59 3.08 2.61 -4.37
N ILE A 60 3.46 3.88 -4.42
CA ILE A 60 4.57 4.37 -3.63
C ILE A 60 4.03 5.47 -2.75
N THR A 61 4.28 5.38 -1.44
CA THR A 61 3.76 6.35 -0.50
C THR A 61 4.74 7.49 -0.28
N GLU A 62 4.20 8.62 0.17
CA GLU A 62 5.03 9.63 0.80
C GLU A 62 5.55 9.07 2.11
N LEU A 63 6.37 9.85 2.80
CA LEU A 63 6.91 9.41 4.08
C LEU A 63 5.78 9.08 5.06
N ALA A 64 5.88 7.93 5.70
CA ALA A 64 4.86 7.46 6.61
C ALA A 64 5.52 6.69 7.74
N SER A 65 4.87 6.68 8.91
CA SER A 65 5.39 5.94 10.04
C SER A 65 5.15 4.44 9.82
N ARG A 66 5.99 3.64 10.44
CA ARG A 66 5.83 2.19 10.38
C ARG A 66 4.47 1.76 10.92
N GLU A 67 4.03 2.43 12.00
CA GLU A 67 2.76 2.10 12.61
C GLU A 67 1.61 2.33 11.65
N SER A 68 1.61 3.45 10.95
CA SER A 68 0.58 3.74 9.96
C SER A 68 0.58 2.72 8.84
N ILE A 69 1.76 2.29 8.41
CA ILE A 69 1.88 1.30 7.36
C ILE A 69 1.29 -0.04 7.81
N LEU A 70 1.56 -0.45 9.04
CA LEU A 70 0.99 -1.70 9.54
C LEU A 70 -0.52 -1.62 9.62
N GLN A 71 -1.05 -0.47 9.98
CA GLN A 71 -2.49 -0.30 10.08
C GLN A 71 -3.16 -0.31 8.71
N VAL A 72 -2.54 0.36 7.73
CA VAL A 72 -3.13 0.37 6.38
C VAL A 72 -3.05 -1.01 5.77
N GLU A 73 -1.99 -1.76 6.06
CA GLU A 73 -1.87 -3.12 5.54
C GLU A 73 -3.05 -3.98 6.02
N LYS A 74 -3.40 -3.86 7.29
CA LYS A 74 -4.55 -4.58 7.83
C LYS A 74 -5.85 -4.12 7.18
N ALA A 75 -6.00 -2.82 6.98
CA ALA A 75 -7.21 -2.28 6.37
C ALA A 75 -7.35 -2.77 4.92
N LEU A 76 -6.24 -2.87 4.20
CA LEU A 76 -6.27 -3.33 2.83
C LEU A 76 -6.71 -4.79 2.74
N GLN A 77 -6.28 -5.61 3.69
CA GLN A 77 -6.58 -7.04 3.64
C GLN A 77 -8.06 -7.36 3.79
N VAL A 78 -8.84 -6.44 4.35
CA VAL A 78 -10.26 -6.68 4.55
C VAL A 78 -11.13 -6.06 3.46
N LEU A 79 -10.54 -5.40 2.48
CA LEU A 79 -11.31 -4.82 1.39
C LEU A 79 -11.85 -5.94 0.48
N PRO A 80 -13.11 -5.84 0.06
CA PRO A 80 -13.70 -6.91 -0.77
C PRO A 80 -12.97 -7.10 -2.10
N CYS A 81 -12.39 -6.03 -2.64
CA CYS A 81 -11.72 -6.09 -3.93
C CYS A 81 -10.27 -6.58 -3.82
N MET A 82 -9.76 -6.75 -2.61
CA MET A 82 -8.37 -7.15 -2.41
C MET A 82 -8.22 -8.64 -2.53
N ARG A 83 -7.37 -9.08 -3.44
CA ARG A 83 -7.04 -10.50 -3.57
C ARG A 83 -5.83 -10.85 -2.74
N LYS A 84 -4.81 -9.99 -2.79
CA LYS A 84 -3.56 -10.29 -2.13
C LYS A 84 -2.71 -9.03 -1.99
N VAL A 85 -2.16 -8.83 -0.81
CA VAL A 85 -1.11 -7.82 -0.62
C VAL A 85 0.20 -8.54 -0.93
N ALA A 86 0.68 -8.39 -2.16
CA ALA A 86 1.78 -9.21 -2.64
C ALA A 86 3.12 -8.81 -2.05
N ASN A 87 3.38 -7.51 -1.94
CA ASN A 87 4.64 -7.01 -1.40
C ASN A 87 4.42 -5.69 -0.68
N VAL A 88 5.15 -5.51 0.41
CA VAL A 88 5.25 -4.21 1.09
C VAL A 88 6.73 -4.03 1.39
N ILE A 89 7.36 -3.08 0.74
CA ILE A 89 8.82 -2.92 0.80
C ILE A 89 9.15 -1.48 1.18
N ARG A 90 10.08 -1.33 2.07
CA ARG A 90 10.57 0.01 2.43
C ARG A 90 11.42 0.55 1.29
N VAL A 91 11.20 1.81 0.97
CA VAL A 91 11.98 2.50 -0.05
C VAL A 91 12.98 3.38 0.67
N MET A 92 14.24 3.15 0.40
CA MET A 92 15.31 3.88 1.07
C MET A 92 15.60 5.21 0.38
#